data_3b439ec17963474454ffd025d831a2d8
#
_entry.id   3b439ec17963474454ffd025d831a2d8
#
_cell.length_a   1.000
_cell.length_b   1.000
_cell.length_c   1.000
_cell.angle_alpha   90.00
_cell.angle_beta   90.00
_cell.angle_gamma   90.00
#
_symmetry.space_group_name_H-M   'P 1'
#
loop_
_entity.id
_entity.type
_entity.pdbx_description
1 polymer ?
#
loop_
_entity_poly.entity_id
_entity_poly.type
_entity_poly.pdbx_seq_one_letter_code
_entity_poly.pdbx_strand_id
1 'polypeptide(L)'
;MDLIYIERYDFTDIIEDADKKLVLIIYDIIDNKRRTKMVKLLESYGTRVQRSAFEALINRSQYSKIIEGIKKTISNEDNVRKYRLNSSNEVLLLGESYSVYEEEVIIV
;
A
#
# COMPACT_ATOMS: atom_id res chain seq x y z
N MET A 1 -11.51 -11.62 -9.84
CA MET A 1 -11.12 -11.07 -11.15
C MET A 1 -12.06 -11.62 -12.19
N ASP A 2 -12.68 -10.76 -12.96
CA ASP A 2 -13.62 -11.20 -13.97
C ASP A 2 -12.91 -11.58 -15.28
N LEU A 3 -13.65 -12.22 -16.19
CA LEU A 3 -13.09 -12.71 -17.44
C LEU A 3 -12.60 -11.58 -18.37
N ILE A 4 -13.27 -10.44 -18.33
CA ILE A 4 -12.90 -9.29 -19.16
C ILE A 4 -11.51 -8.80 -18.77
N TYR A 5 -11.26 -8.76 -17.47
CA TYR A 5 -9.97 -8.35 -16.94
C TYR A 5 -8.87 -9.30 -17.40
N ILE A 6 -9.10 -10.61 -17.34
CA ILE A 6 -8.14 -11.62 -17.75
C ILE A 6 -7.78 -11.48 -19.22
N GLU A 7 -8.77 -11.22 -20.07
CA GLU A 7 -8.55 -11.10 -21.51
C GLU A 7 -7.66 -9.93 -21.92
N ARG A 8 -7.50 -8.95 -21.06
CA ARG A 8 -6.69 -7.76 -21.33
C ARG A 8 -5.22 -7.93 -20.98
N TYR A 9 -4.86 -9.00 -20.29
CA TYR A 9 -3.51 -9.21 -19.79
C TYR A 9 -2.85 -10.34 -20.54
N ASP A 10 -1.54 -10.22 -20.72
CA ASP A 10 -0.76 -11.37 -21.16
C ASP A 10 -0.51 -12.30 -19.96
N PHE A 11 0.12 -13.42 -20.23
CA PHE A 11 0.34 -14.43 -19.20
C PHE A 11 1.19 -13.92 -18.03
N THR A 12 2.17 -13.07 -18.33
CA THR A 12 3.05 -12.51 -17.31
C THR A 12 2.30 -11.59 -16.36
N ASP A 13 1.41 -10.75 -16.90
CA ASP A 13 0.60 -9.86 -16.09
C ASP A 13 -0.33 -10.62 -15.16
N ILE A 14 -0.92 -11.70 -15.64
CA ILE A 14 -1.80 -12.53 -14.83
C ILE A 14 -1.04 -13.15 -13.65
N ILE A 15 0.16 -13.63 -13.89
CA ILE A 15 1.00 -14.20 -12.83
C ILE A 15 1.39 -13.14 -11.81
N GLU A 16 1.79 -11.96 -12.27
CA GLU A 16 2.14 -10.87 -11.36
C GLU A 16 0.97 -10.46 -10.48
N ASP A 17 -0.23 -10.36 -11.06
CA ASP A 17 -1.43 -10.01 -10.30
C ASP A 17 -1.77 -11.08 -9.25
N ALA A 18 -1.57 -12.35 -9.59
CA ALA A 18 -1.82 -13.44 -8.65
C ALA A 18 -0.88 -13.39 -7.44
N ASP A 19 0.32 -12.83 -7.62
CA ASP A 19 1.32 -12.71 -6.56
C ASP A 19 1.18 -11.45 -5.72
N LYS A 20 0.28 -10.56 -6.08
CA LYS A 20 0.11 -9.31 -5.34
C LYS A 20 -0.52 -9.54 -3.99
N LYS A 21 -0.03 -8.80 -3.00
CA LYS A 21 -0.53 -8.82 -1.63
C LYS A 21 -0.90 -7.42 -1.21
N LEU A 22 -1.90 -7.33 -0.37
CA LEU A 22 -2.29 -6.05 0.23
C LEU A 22 -1.38 -5.79 1.42
N VAL A 23 -0.74 -4.63 1.41
CA VAL A 23 0.19 -4.23 2.46
C VAL A 23 -0.27 -2.92 3.06
N LEU A 24 -0.30 -2.85 4.37
CA LEU A 24 -0.57 -1.64 5.12
C LEU A 24 0.75 -1.14 5.70
N ILE A 25 1.09 0.10 5.43
CA ILE A 25 2.31 0.74 5.92
C ILE A 25 1.91 1.90 6.81
N ILE A 26 2.34 1.85 8.07
CA ILE A 26 2.10 2.89 9.04
C ILE A 26 3.46 3.49 9.41
N TYR A 27 3.54 4.82 9.40
CA TYR A 27 4.80 5.47 9.70
C TYR A 27 4.61 6.62 10.68
N ASP A 28 5.67 6.85 11.46
CA ASP A 28 5.77 8.00 12.35
C ASP A 28 7.13 8.63 12.08
N ILE A 29 7.14 9.71 11.33
CA ILE A 29 8.36 10.38 10.87
C ILE A 29 8.38 11.79 11.44
N ILE A 30 9.42 12.09 12.18
CA ILE A 30 9.52 13.33 12.95
C ILE A 30 9.81 14.52 12.05
N ASP A 31 10.73 14.36 11.10
CA ASP A 31 11.14 15.45 10.23
C ASP A 31 10.18 15.63 9.05
N ASN A 32 9.83 16.88 8.80
CA ASN A 32 8.88 17.25 7.74
C ASN A 32 9.38 16.86 6.35
N LYS A 33 10.66 17.05 6.08
CA LYS A 33 11.23 16.74 4.76
C LYS A 33 11.22 15.24 4.51
N ARG A 34 11.61 14.47 5.52
CA ARG A 34 11.59 13.02 5.41
C ARG A 34 10.16 12.51 5.28
N ARG A 35 9.22 13.10 6.00
CA ARG A 35 7.80 12.72 5.90
C ARG A 35 7.28 12.97 4.49
N THR A 36 7.60 14.10 3.90
CA THR A 36 7.19 14.42 2.52
C THR A 36 7.76 13.44 1.53
N LYS A 37 9.03 13.06 1.68
CA LYS A 37 9.66 12.06 0.82
C LYS A 37 8.98 10.70 0.96
N MET A 38 8.64 10.32 2.19
CA MET A 38 7.94 9.05 2.44
C MET A 38 6.58 9.03 1.75
N VAL A 39 5.83 10.10 1.86
CA VAL A 39 4.51 10.20 1.21
C VAL A 39 4.66 10.04 -0.30
N LYS A 40 5.61 10.75 -0.91
CA LYS A 40 5.84 10.65 -2.36
C LYS A 40 6.24 9.23 -2.78
N LEU A 41 7.10 8.60 -2.01
CA LEU A 41 7.49 7.22 -2.28
C LEU A 41 6.29 6.30 -2.25
N LEU A 42 5.50 6.36 -1.20
CA LEU A 42 4.38 5.45 -1.02
C LEU A 42 3.24 5.72 -2.00
N GLU A 43 3.02 6.97 -2.37
CA GLU A 43 2.02 7.32 -3.39
C GLU A 43 2.31 6.70 -4.74
N SER A 44 3.57 6.39 -5.03
CA SER A 44 3.95 5.71 -6.27
C SER A 44 3.45 4.28 -6.33
N TYR A 45 3.10 3.69 -5.20
CA TYR A 45 2.74 2.28 -5.11
C TYR A 45 1.34 2.03 -4.56
N GLY A 46 0.79 2.98 -3.85
CA GLY A 46 -0.47 2.75 -3.17
C GLY A 46 -1.24 4.02 -2.87
N THR A 47 -2.16 3.90 -1.93
CA THR A 47 -3.12 4.92 -1.59
C THR A 47 -3.02 5.28 -0.12
N ARG A 48 -3.02 6.56 0.16
CA ARG A 48 -3.06 7.06 1.53
C ARG A 48 -4.46 6.84 2.09
N VAL A 49 -4.55 6.10 3.19
CA VAL A 49 -5.84 5.77 3.80
C VAL A 49 -6.06 6.49 5.12
N GLN A 50 -4.98 6.91 5.75
CA GLN A 50 -5.00 7.72 6.95
C GLN A 50 -3.81 8.68 6.89
N ARG A 51 -3.74 9.59 7.86
CA ARG A 51 -2.71 10.62 7.90
C ARG A 51 -1.29 10.06 7.74
N SER A 52 -1.02 8.95 8.37
CA SER A 52 0.29 8.31 8.38
C SER A 52 0.19 6.82 8.03
N ALA A 53 -0.72 6.49 7.12
CA ALA A 53 -0.94 5.11 6.71
C ALA A 53 -1.25 5.02 5.22
N PHE A 54 -0.63 4.02 4.58
CA PHE A 54 -0.84 3.72 3.17
C PHE A 54 -1.21 2.26 3.00
N GLU A 55 -2.10 2.00 2.06
CA GLU A 55 -2.38 0.66 1.58
C GLU A 55 -1.84 0.52 0.17
N ALA A 56 -1.22 -0.61 -0.13
CA ALA A 56 -0.69 -0.89 -1.46
C ALA A 56 -0.90 -2.34 -1.80
N LEU A 57 -1.40 -2.57 -3.01
CA LEU A 57 -1.51 -3.91 -3.57
C LEU A 57 -0.29 -4.13 -4.45
N ILE A 58 0.65 -4.94 -3.99
CA ILE A 58 1.99 -5.00 -4.59
C ILE A 58 2.49 -6.43 -4.70
N ASN A 59 3.34 -6.64 -5.71
CA ASN A 59 4.05 -7.89 -5.89
C ASN A 59 5.40 -7.84 -5.16
N ARG A 60 6.13 -8.95 -5.24
CA ARG A 60 7.42 -9.08 -4.55
C ARG A 60 8.45 -8.04 -5.00
N SER A 61 8.51 -7.78 -6.29
CA SER A 61 9.44 -6.80 -6.87
C SER A 61 9.15 -5.39 -6.36
N GLN A 62 7.89 -5.01 -6.37
CA GLN A 62 7.46 -3.71 -5.85
C GLN A 62 7.72 -3.60 -4.36
N TYR A 63 7.47 -4.66 -3.61
CA TYR A 63 7.74 -4.70 -2.19
C TYR A 63 9.21 -4.41 -1.89
N SER A 64 10.11 -5.06 -2.61
CA SER A 64 11.54 -4.84 -2.44
C SER A 64 11.94 -3.39 -2.70
N LYS A 65 11.38 -2.79 -3.74
CA LYS A 65 11.64 -1.39 -4.08
C LYS A 65 11.13 -0.44 -3.00
N ILE A 66 9.94 -0.72 -2.46
CA ILE A 66 9.38 0.08 -1.38
C ILE A 66 10.26 0.02 -0.15
N ILE A 67 10.66 -1.18 0.26
CA ILE A 67 11.50 -1.36 1.44
C ILE A 67 12.83 -0.65 1.27
N GLU A 68 13.45 -0.75 0.11
CA GLU A 68 14.69 -0.03 -0.18
C GLU A 68 14.50 1.48 -0.09
N GLY A 69 13.42 1.99 -0.68
CA GLY A 69 13.11 3.41 -0.63
C GLY A 69 12.85 3.90 0.79
N ILE A 70 12.14 3.11 1.59
CA ILE A 70 11.90 3.43 3.00
C ILE A 70 13.22 3.52 3.76
N LYS A 71 14.08 2.53 3.59
CA LYS A 71 15.40 2.50 4.27
C LYS A 71 16.24 3.73 3.94
N LYS A 72 16.14 4.23 2.73
CA LYS A 72 16.88 5.43 2.31
C LYS A 72 16.27 6.73 2.82
N THR A 73 15.01 6.70 3.20
CA THR A 73 14.27 7.90 3.58
C THR A 73 14.31 8.16 5.09
N ILE A 74 14.20 7.11 5.90
CA ILE A 74 14.05 7.25 7.34
C ILE A 74 15.38 7.44 8.07
N SER A 75 15.29 7.95 9.31
CA SER A 75 16.41 8.03 10.23
C SER A 75 16.11 7.21 11.48
N ASN A 76 17.07 7.17 12.42
CA ASN A 76 16.96 6.38 13.65
C ASN A 76 15.80 6.77 14.55
N GLU A 77 15.33 7.99 14.43
CA GLU A 77 14.23 8.50 15.27
C GLU A 77 12.86 8.24 14.67
N ASP A 78 12.81 7.69 13.47
CA ASP A 78 11.57 7.41 12.76
C ASP A 78 11.11 5.98 13.00
N ASN A 79 9.82 5.74 12.83
CA ASN A 79 9.22 4.42 12.99
C ASN A 79 8.36 4.09 11.79
N VAL A 80 8.52 2.88 11.25
CA VAL A 80 7.71 2.40 10.13
C VAL A 80 7.30 0.97 10.43
N ARG A 81 6.01 0.67 10.28
CA ARG A 81 5.47 -0.67 10.44
C ARG A 81 4.80 -1.12 9.16
N LYS A 82 5.01 -2.36 8.80
CA LYS A 82 4.39 -2.97 7.65
C LYS A 82 3.57 -4.17 8.11
N TYR A 83 2.33 -4.24 7.65
CA TYR A 83 1.44 -5.36 7.88
C TYR A 83 1.00 -5.91 6.54
N ARG A 84 1.07 -7.21 6.36
CA ARG A 84 0.51 -7.86 5.18
C ARG A 84 -0.89 -8.36 5.51
N LEU A 85 -1.84 -8.00 4.67
CA LEU A 85 -3.22 -8.41 4.81
C LEU A 85 -3.55 -9.43 3.73
N ASN A 86 -4.40 -10.40 4.05
CA ASN A 86 -4.78 -11.41 3.07
C ASN A 86 -5.79 -10.85 2.06
N SER A 87 -6.61 -9.91 2.50
CA SER A 87 -7.60 -9.28 1.63
C SER A 87 -8.09 -7.98 2.25
N SER A 88 -8.78 -7.17 1.43
CA SER A 88 -9.43 -5.94 1.91
C SER A 88 -10.56 -6.24 2.90
N ASN A 89 -11.07 -7.46 2.93
CA ASN A 89 -12.11 -7.85 3.89
C ASN A 89 -11.63 -7.82 5.34
N GLU A 90 -10.34 -7.78 5.56
CA GLU A 90 -9.77 -7.68 6.91
C GLU A 90 -9.74 -6.24 7.41
N VAL A 91 -10.16 -5.27 6.57
CA VAL A 91 -10.14 -3.87 6.91
C VAL A 91 -11.55 -3.41 7.25
N LEU A 92 -11.70 -2.85 8.46
CA LEU A 92 -12.94 -2.22 8.91
C LEU A 92 -12.71 -0.74 9.03
N LEU A 93 -13.51 0.05 8.33
CA LEU A 93 -13.41 1.51 8.38
C LEU A 93 -14.62 2.09 9.06
N LEU A 94 -14.37 2.98 10.02
CA LEU A 94 -15.41 3.71 10.74
C LEU A 94 -15.09 5.21 10.65
N GLY A 95 -16.12 6.01 10.41
CA GLY A 95 -15.95 7.45 10.25
C GLY A 95 -15.48 7.82 8.85
N GLU A 96 -14.79 8.97 8.70
CA GLU A 96 -14.27 9.39 7.41
C GLU A 96 -13.04 8.58 7.01
N SER A 97 -12.93 8.32 5.71
CA SER A 97 -11.86 7.51 5.17
C SER A 97 -11.30 8.16 3.91
N TYR A 98 -10.00 7.99 3.70
CA TYR A 98 -9.32 8.43 2.47
C TYR A 98 -9.11 7.29 1.47
N SER A 99 -9.62 6.11 1.77
CA SER A 99 -9.39 4.94 0.93
C SER A 99 -9.97 5.12 -0.46
N VAL A 100 -9.22 4.75 -1.49
CA VAL A 100 -9.74 4.68 -2.86
C VAL A 100 -10.45 3.35 -3.12
N TYR A 101 -10.45 2.44 -2.18
CA TYR A 101 -11.10 1.13 -2.29
C TYR A 101 -12.47 1.14 -1.61
N GLU A 102 -13.17 2.27 -1.66
CA GLU A 102 -14.47 2.43 -1.02
C GLU A 102 -15.48 1.36 -1.43
N GLU A 103 -15.40 0.91 -2.67
CA GLU A 103 -16.30 -0.11 -3.20
C GLU A 103 -16.03 -1.49 -2.60
N GLU A 104 -14.83 -1.72 -2.09
CA GLU A 104 -14.39 -2.99 -1.55
C GLU A 104 -14.37 -3.00 -0.03
N VAL A 105 -14.54 -1.86 0.59
CA VAL A 105 -14.43 -1.70 2.02
C VAL A 105 -15.80 -1.78 2.66
N ILE A 106 -15.89 -2.55 3.75
CA ILE A 106 -17.11 -2.67 4.53
C ILE A 106 -17.09 -1.57 5.59
N ILE A 107 -18.09 -0.70 5.53
CA ILE A 107 -18.28 0.34 6.51
C ILE A 107 -19.37 -0.14 7.47
N VAL A 108 -19.00 -0.23 8.71
CA VAL A 108 -19.90 -0.73 9.76
C VAL A 108 -20.24 0.37 10.75
#